data_b46e4ffb1d08f15fae084ca45131f5a7
#
_entry.id   b46e4ffb1d08f15fae084ca45131f5a7
#
_cell.length_a   1.000
_cell.length_b   1.000
_cell.length_c   1.000
_cell.angle_alpha   90.00
_cell.angle_beta   90.00
_cell.angle_gamma   90.00
#
_symmetry.space_group_name_H-M   'P 1'
#
loop_
_entity.id
_entity.type
_entity.pdbx_description
1 polymer ?
#
loop_
_entity_poly.entity_id
_entity_poly.type
_entity_poly.pdbx_seq_one_letter_code
_entity_poly.pdbx_strand_id
1 'polypeptide(L)'
;MQLEENILDEGCRDPIIIWNDYIIDGHNRYSICTKYSIPFNTVSKDFASREEVIVWICKNQLGRRNITEETRKYLIGRQYESEKIIDSKKNIRGKNQHSLQSKQDETDEDYIIDSEPEQSIQRSKNKTAHIIGAENNITHATVQKYAYFSRALDHIAEQCPELKTKILSGRNTDFLRNYRKELFVY
;
A
#
# COMPACT_ATOMS: atom_id res chain seq x y z
N MET A 1 19.40 -14.77 -17.50
CA MET A 1 18.74 -13.47 -17.19
C MET A 1 19.80 -12.54 -16.63
N GLN A 2 19.85 -11.28 -17.05
CA GLN A 2 20.92 -10.34 -16.70
C GLN A 2 21.22 -10.23 -15.20
N LEU A 3 20.20 -10.28 -14.31
CA LEU A 3 20.40 -10.26 -12.87
C LEU A 3 21.12 -11.52 -12.37
N GLU A 4 20.80 -12.67 -12.90
CA GLU A 4 21.41 -13.96 -12.53
C GLU A 4 22.88 -13.99 -12.95
N GLU A 5 23.18 -13.56 -14.18
CA GLU A 5 24.55 -13.43 -14.69
C GLU A 5 25.37 -12.45 -13.84
N ASN A 6 24.83 -11.28 -13.54
CA ASN A 6 25.53 -10.29 -12.71
C ASN A 6 25.84 -10.83 -11.29
N ILE A 7 24.91 -11.60 -10.69
CA ILE A 7 25.15 -12.19 -9.36
C ILE A 7 26.17 -13.32 -9.42
N LEU A 8 26.21 -14.10 -10.50
CA LEU A 8 27.20 -15.15 -10.69
C LEU A 8 28.61 -14.58 -10.88
N ASP A 9 28.72 -13.46 -11.62
CA ASP A 9 30.02 -12.85 -11.93
C ASP A 9 30.56 -11.98 -10.79
N GLU A 10 29.71 -11.22 -10.10
CA GLU A 10 30.13 -10.16 -9.18
C GLU A 10 29.66 -10.39 -7.73
N GLY A 11 28.90 -11.46 -7.49
CA GLY A 11 28.27 -11.72 -6.20
C GLY A 11 27.01 -10.87 -5.95
N CYS A 12 26.42 -11.04 -4.78
CA CYS A 12 25.24 -10.29 -4.36
C CYS A 12 25.64 -8.95 -3.75
N ARG A 13 25.64 -7.89 -4.55
CA ARG A 13 26.07 -6.54 -4.12
C ARG A 13 25.06 -5.89 -3.17
N ASP A 14 23.77 -5.91 -3.52
CA ASP A 14 22.74 -5.28 -2.72
C ASP A 14 22.21 -6.23 -1.65
N PRO A 15 22.00 -5.78 -0.43
CA PRO A 15 21.49 -6.61 0.64
C PRO A 15 20.02 -7.01 0.38
N ILE A 16 19.61 -8.11 0.99
CA ILE A 16 18.21 -8.53 1.07
C ILE A 16 17.59 -7.82 2.28
N ILE A 17 16.46 -7.15 2.06
CA ILE A 17 15.79 -6.41 3.13
C ILE A 17 14.75 -7.31 3.80
N ILE A 18 14.82 -7.40 5.13
CA ILE A 18 13.94 -8.22 5.95
C ILE A 18 13.21 -7.40 7.01
N TRP A 19 12.04 -7.87 7.41
CA TRP A 19 11.26 -7.40 8.54
C TRP A 19 10.60 -8.59 9.24
N ASN A 20 10.86 -8.78 10.55
CA ASN A 20 10.35 -9.91 11.33
C ASN A 20 10.51 -11.26 10.60
N ASP A 21 11.72 -11.53 10.09
CA ASP A 21 12.09 -12.73 9.34
C ASP A 21 11.42 -12.90 7.96
N TYR A 22 10.63 -11.92 7.51
CA TYR A 22 10.06 -11.89 6.17
C TYR A 22 10.92 -11.05 5.23
N ILE A 23 11.20 -11.56 4.05
CA ILE A 23 11.85 -10.78 2.99
C ILE A 23 10.84 -9.77 2.45
N ILE A 24 11.19 -8.48 2.54
CA ILE A 24 10.36 -7.39 2.02
C ILE A 24 10.92 -6.75 0.74
N ASP A 25 12.20 -6.95 0.46
CA ASP A 25 12.82 -6.68 -0.85
C ASP A 25 13.98 -7.63 -1.11
N GLY A 26 14.22 -7.94 -2.40
CA GLY A 26 15.33 -8.79 -2.83
C GLY A 26 14.98 -10.27 -3.03
N HIS A 27 13.71 -10.67 -3.18
CA HIS A 27 13.29 -12.06 -3.37
C HIS A 27 14.03 -12.76 -4.51
N ASN A 28 14.21 -12.10 -5.65
CA ASN A 28 14.94 -12.68 -6.79
C ASN A 28 16.42 -12.88 -6.46
N ARG A 29 17.06 -11.92 -5.77
CA ARG A 29 18.45 -12.06 -5.30
C ARG A 29 18.57 -13.24 -4.35
N TYR A 30 17.67 -13.33 -3.37
CA TYR A 30 17.62 -14.45 -2.42
C TYR A 30 17.51 -15.79 -3.14
N SER A 31 16.58 -15.92 -4.08
CA SER A 31 16.40 -17.18 -4.83
C SER A 31 17.63 -17.57 -5.62
N ILE A 32 18.29 -16.62 -6.28
CA ILE A 32 19.51 -16.86 -7.06
C ILE A 32 20.67 -17.24 -6.12
N CYS A 33 20.90 -16.46 -5.08
CA CYS A 33 21.99 -16.73 -4.13
C CYS A 33 21.83 -18.08 -3.45
N THR A 34 20.61 -18.44 -3.05
CA THR A 34 20.33 -19.76 -2.46
C THR A 34 20.56 -20.89 -3.48
N LYS A 35 20.11 -20.72 -4.72
CA LYS A 35 20.28 -21.73 -5.79
C LYS A 35 21.75 -22.03 -6.08
N TYR A 36 22.60 -21.01 -6.07
CA TYR A 36 24.03 -21.13 -6.41
C TYR A 36 24.97 -21.08 -5.21
N SER A 37 24.44 -21.12 -3.99
CA SER A 37 25.23 -21.05 -2.75
C SER A 37 26.15 -19.83 -2.68
N ILE A 38 25.68 -18.68 -3.20
CA ILE A 38 26.41 -17.42 -3.19
C ILE A 38 26.10 -16.68 -1.87
N PRO A 39 27.12 -16.22 -1.14
CA PRO A 39 26.90 -15.45 0.09
C PRO A 39 26.17 -14.13 -0.20
N PHE A 40 25.30 -13.70 0.72
CA PHE A 40 24.56 -12.45 0.64
C PHE A 40 24.42 -11.81 2.02
N ASN A 41 24.27 -10.49 2.03
CA ASN A 41 24.01 -9.73 3.25
C ASN A 41 22.51 -9.49 3.42
N THR A 42 22.06 -9.44 4.67
CA THR A 42 20.71 -9.05 5.04
C THR A 42 20.72 -7.76 5.84
N VAL A 43 19.71 -6.91 5.64
CA VAL A 43 19.47 -5.71 6.43
C VAL A 43 18.06 -5.77 7.00
N SER A 44 17.96 -5.77 8.33
CA SER A 44 16.67 -5.66 9.00
C SER A 44 16.20 -4.21 9.03
N LYS A 45 14.92 -3.99 8.75
CA LYS A 45 14.23 -2.71 8.93
C LYS A 45 13.13 -2.86 9.96
N ASP A 46 13.01 -1.87 10.82
CA ASP A 46 11.95 -1.84 11.84
C ASP A 46 10.77 -1.00 11.36
N PHE A 47 9.57 -1.58 11.46
CA PHE A 47 8.30 -0.92 11.18
C PHE A 47 7.33 -1.21 12.31
N ALA A 48 6.53 -0.21 12.70
CA ALA A 48 5.58 -0.34 13.79
C ALA A 48 4.35 -1.19 13.41
N SER A 49 4.08 -1.37 12.11
CA SER A 49 2.93 -2.14 11.63
C SER A 49 3.15 -2.72 10.24
N ARG A 50 2.31 -3.72 9.91
CA ARG A 50 2.26 -4.30 8.56
C ARG A 50 1.91 -3.27 7.49
N GLU A 51 1.07 -2.31 7.82
CA GLU A 51 0.67 -1.24 6.91
C GLU A 51 1.86 -0.34 6.53
N GLU A 52 2.73 -0.03 7.50
CA GLU A 52 3.97 0.73 7.23
C GLU A 52 4.91 -0.03 6.29
N VAL A 53 5.03 -1.34 6.46
CA VAL A 53 5.80 -2.19 5.55
C VAL A 53 5.23 -2.14 4.14
N ILE A 54 3.90 -2.24 3.99
CA ILE A 54 3.23 -2.17 2.68
C ILE A 54 3.48 -0.81 2.01
N VAL A 55 3.37 0.29 2.76
CA VAL A 55 3.69 1.64 2.26
C VAL A 55 5.13 1.71 1.77
N TRP A 56 6.06 1.20 2.57
CA TRP A 56 7.48 1.18 2.19
C TRP A 56 7.72 0.36 0.92
N ILE A 57 7.15 -0.85 0.82
CA ILE A 57 7.24 -1.70 -0.37
C ILE A 57 6.68 -0.98 -1.60
N CYS A 58 5.50 -0.36 -1.48
CA CYS A 58 4.87 0.37 -2.58
C CYS A 58 5.77 1.52 -3.07
N LYS A 59 6.29 2.35 -2.17
CA LYS A 59 7.20 3.46 -2.51
C LYS A 59 8.48 2.97 -3.17
N ASN A 60 9.08 1.90 -2.64
CA ASN A 60 10.30 1.30 -3.20
C ASN A 60 10.06 0.75 -4.62
N GLN A 61 8.92 0.09 -4.85
CA GLN A 61 8.57 -0.43 -6.18
C GLN A 61 8.22 0.69 -7.17
N LEU A 62 7.53 1.76 -6.73
CA LEU A 62 7.21 2.91 -7.57
C LEU A 62 8.46 3.65 -8.07
N GLY A 63 9.57 3.58 -7.34
CA GLY A 63 10.86 4.13 -7.76
C GLY A 63 11.57 3.34 -8.86
N ARG A 64 11.10 2.14 -9.21
CA ARG A 64 11.72 1.31 -10.26
C ARG A 64 11.34 1.81 -11.66
N ARG A 65 12.31 1.75 -12.60
CA ARG A 65 12.13 2.26 -13.98
C ARG A 65 11.17 1.42 -14.83
N ASN A 66 11.06 0.12 -14.56
CA ASN A 66 10.39 -0.86 -15.45
C ASN A 66 9.11 -1.42 -14.80
N ILE A 67 8.21 -0.56 -14.36
CA ILE A 67 6.88 -0.98 -13.90
C ILE A 67 5.84 -0.67 -14.97
N THR A 68 4.86 -1.57 -15.12
CA THR A 68 3.72 -1.34 -16.02
C THR A 68 2.78 -0.29 -15.42
N GLU A 69 1.96 0.33 -16.25
CA GLU A 69 0.97 1.31 -15.80
C GLU A 69 -0.04 0.67 -14.82
N GLU A 70 -0.44 -0.56 -15.05
CA GLU A 70 -1.34 -1.32 -14.16
C GLU A 70 -0.70 -1.59 -12.81
N THR A 71 0.59 -1.97 -12.80
CA THR A 71 1.36 -2.12 -11.56
C THR A 71 1.47 -0.78 -10.83
N ARG A 72 1.73 0.32 -11.52
CA ARG A 72 1.77 1.67 -10.94
C ARG A 72 0.45 2.03 -10.27
N LYS A 73 -0.69 1.85 -10.97
CA LYS A 73 -2.04 2.09 -10.42
C LYS A 73 -2.29 1.26 -9.17
N TYR A 74 -1.95 -0.02 -9.23
CA TYR A 74 -2.11 -0.93 -8.10
C TYR A 74 -1.29 -0.49 -6.87
N LEU A 75 -0.01 -0.15 -7.05
CA LEU A 75 0.88 0.25 -5.97
C LEU A 75 0.42 1.56 -5.31
N ILE A 76 0.02 2.56 -6.10
CA ILE A 76 -0.52 3.83 -5.58
C ILE A 76 -1.81 3.58 -4.78
N GLY A 77 -2.70 2.75 -5.29
CA GLY A 77 -3.94 2.37 -4.60
C GLY A 77 -3.67 1.65 -3.28
N ARG A 78 -2.75 0.71 -3.26
CA ARG A 78 -2.33 -0.03 -2.05
C ARG A 78 -1.65 0.88 -1.02
N GLN A 79 -0.79 1.78 -1.48
CA GLN A 79 -0.18 2.79 -0.61
C GLN A 79 -1.26 3.62 0.09
N TYR A 80 -2.22 4.14 -0.67
CA TYR A 80 -3.31 4.96 -0.13
C TYR A 80 -4.15 4.21 0.92
N GLU A 81 -4.57 2.97 0.64
CA GLU A 81 -5.34 2.18 1.60
C GLU A 81 -4.57 1.91 2.90
N SER A 82 -3.26 1.63 2.79
CA SER A 82 -2.41 1.37 3.95
C SER A 82 -2.16 2.65 4.78
N GLU A 83 -1.89 3.78 4.14
CA GLU A 83 -1.72 5.08 4.84
C GLU A 83 -3.02 5.51 5.54
N LYS A 84 -4.18 5.26 4.94
CA LYS A 84 -5.49 5.50 5.59
C LYS A 84 -5.65 4.71 6.89
N ILE A 85 -5.24 3.44 6.92
CA ILE A 85 -5.32 2.61 8.12
C ILE A 85 -4.38 3.17 9.20
N ILE A 86 -3.16 3.58 8.84
CA ILE A 86 -2.19 4.19 9.75
C ILE A 86 -2.77 5.48 10.36
N ASP A 87 -3.32 6.37 9.54
CA ASP A 87 -3.93 7.64 9.98
C ASP A 87 -5.13 7.40 10.90
N SER A 88 -5.97 6.42 10.59
CA SER A 88 -7.11 6.06 11.43
C SER A 88 -6.66 5.58 12.82
N LYS A 89 -5.63 4.73 12.89
CA LYS A 89 -5.06 4.24 14.15
C LYS A 89 -4.45 5.38 15.00
N LYS A 90 -3.79 6.36 14.36
CA LYS A 90 -3.25 7.56 15.04
C LYS A 90 -4.35 8.43 15.62
N ASN A 91 -5.43 8.66 14.89
CA ASN A 91 -6.57 9.48 15.34
C ASN A 91 -7.33 8.86 16.52
N ILE A 92 -7.43 7.54 16.60
CA ILE A 92 -8.06 6.84 17.74
C ILE A 92 -7.21 7.02 19.00
N ARG A 93 -5.89 6.93 18.93
CA ARG A 93 -4.99 7.16 20.07
C ARG A 93 -5.06 8.59 20.60
N GLY A 94 -5.17 9.59 19.70
CA GLY A 94 -5.29 11.01 20.10
C GLY A 94 -6.61 11.33 20.84
N LYS A 95 -7.73 10.70 20.48
CA LYS A 95 -9.03 10.93 21.14
C LYS A 95 -9.06 10.38 22.56
N ASN A 96 -8.40 9.27 22.86
CA ASN A 96 -8.38 8.67 24.19
C ASN A 96 -7.54 9.46 25.20
N GLN A 97 -6.56 10.27 24.78
CA GLN A 97 -5.80 11.13 25.69
C GLN A 97 -6.59 12.36 26.16
N HIS A 98 -7.51 12.87 25.33
CA HIS A 98 -8.35 14.04 25.72
C HIS A 98 -9.55 13.67 26.60
N SER A 99 -10.02 12.42 26.56
CA SER A 99 -11.17 11.98 27.35
C SER A 99 -10.85 11.63 28.80
N LEU A 100 -9.58 11.60 29.20
CA LEU A 100 -9.15 11.30 30.58
C LEU A 100 -8.91 12.55 31.45
N GLN A 101 -8.96 13.76 30.86
CA GLN A 101 -8.72 15.01 31.61
C GLN A 101 -9.95 15.85 31.91
N SER A 102 -11.17 15.42 31.53
CA SER A 102 -12.39 16.17 31.80
C SER A 102 -13.44 15.34 32.55
N LYS A 103 -13.11 14.94 33.79
CA LYS A 103 -14.06 14.54 34.79
C LYS A 103 -13.71 15.18 36.14
N GLN A 104 -13.94 16.45 36.24
CA GLN A 104 -14.25 17.23 37.43
C GLN A 104 -14.80 18.57 36.93
N ASP A 105 -16.03 18.73 37.02
CA ASP A 105 -16.89 19.74 37.63
C ASP A 105 -18.25 19.78 36.96
N GLU A 106 -19.22 19.81 37.86
CA GLU A 106 -20.67 19.76 37.65
C GLU A 106 -21.21 21.05 37.02
N THR A 107 -22.32 20.89 36.36
CA THR A 107 -23.57 21.67 36.33
C THR A 107 -23.98 22.19 34.95
N ASP A 108 -25.25 21.85 34.69
CA ASP A 108 -26.31 22.51 33.90
C ASP A 108 -26.28 22.58 32.38
N GLU A 109 -27.25 21.85 31.86
CA GLU A 109 -28.19 22.12 30.77
C GLU A 109 -27.76 23.09 29.67
N ASP A 110 -27.55 22.58 28.45
CA ASP A 110 -28.38 22.93 27.32
C ASP A 110 -27.98 22.14 26.03
N TYR A 111 -29.00 21.68 25.34
CA TYR A 111 -29.14 21.21 23.98
C TYR A 111 -28.05 21.67 23.00
N ILE A 112 -27.20 20.76 22.51
CA ILE A 112 -26.59 20.91 21.20
C ILE A 112 -26.62 19.56 20.50
N ILE A 113 -27.35 19.53 19.40
CA ILE A 113 -27.42 18.50 18.38
C ILE A 113 -26.02 18.20 17.90
N ASP A 114 -25.58 16.96 18.14
CA ASP A 114 -24.31 16.45 17.66
C ASP A 114 -24.44 16.01 16.19
N SER A 115 -24.00 16.88 15.32
CA SER A 115 -23.65 16.54 13.97
C SER A 115 -22.14 16.69 13.83
N GLU A 116 -21.41 15.55 13.75
CA GLU A 116 -20.23 15.39 12.87
C GLU A 116 -19.08 14.51 13.36
N PRO A 117 -19.21 13.20 13.29
CA PRO A 117 -18.03 12.35 13.12
C PRO A 117 -17.66 12.11 11.64
N GLU A 118 -18.60 12.29 10.71
CA GLU A 118 -18.34 11.96 9.28
C GLU A 118 -17.48 12.98 8.54
N GLN A 119 -17.58 14.26 8.83
CA GLN A 119 -16.80 15.30 8.13
C GLN A 119 -15.32 15.30 8.53
N SER A 120 -14.99 14.96 9.78
CA SER A 120 -13.60 14.87 10.22
C SER A 120 -12.85 13.68 9.56
N ILE A 121 -13.55 12.56 9.38
CA ILE A 121 -13.05 11.36 8.70
C ILE A 121 -12.88 11.64 7.20
N GLN A 122 -13.81 12.40 6.59
CA GLN A 122 -13.73 12.79 5.17
C GLN A 122 -12.57 13.76 4.89
N ARG A 123 -12.32 14.72 5.79
CA ARG A 123 -11.19 15.66 5.68
C ARG A 123 -9.84 14.96 5.81
N SER A 124 -9.70 13.98 6.71
CA SER A 124 -8.49 13.17 6.84
C SER A 124 -8.24 12.30 5.61
N LYS A 125 -9.27 11.63 5.08
CA LYS A 125 -9.19 10.83 3.84
C LYS A 125 -8.74 11.65 2.64
N ASN A 126 -9.26 12.85 2.49
CA ASN A 126 -8.87 13.74 1.40
C ASN A 126 -7.41 14.21 1.54
N LYS A 127 -6.94 14.48 2.76
CA LYS A 127 -5.55 14.91 3.00
C LYS A 127 -4.53 13.86 2.50
N THR A 128 -4.69 12.60 2.88
CA THR A 128 -3.80 11.50 2.45
C THR A 128 -3.83 11.33 0.92
N ALA A 129 -5.02 11.41 0.30
CA ALA A 129 -5.14 11.33 -1.16
C ALA A 129 -4.46 12.50 -1.89
N HIS A 130 -4.50 13.70 -1.33
CA HIS A 130 -3.81 14.86 -1.88
C HIS A 130 -2.29 14.74 -1.79
N ILE A 131 -1.76 14.24 -0.67
CA ILE A 131 -0.32 14.03 -0.48
C ILE A 131 0.20 13.01 -1.51
N ILE A 132 -0.44 11.83 -1.58
CA ILE A 132 -0.04 10.78 -2.53
C ILE A 132 -0.22 11.25 -3.99
N GLY A 133 -1.26 12.03 -4.26
CA GLY A 133 -1.48 12.63 -5.57
C GLY A 133 -0.33 13.54 -5.98
N ALA A 134 0.13 14.42 -5.09
CA ALA A 134 1.26 15.31 -5.32
C ALA A 134 2.57 14.53 -5.52
N GLU A 135 2.85 13.50 -4.69
CA GLU A 135 4.03 12.63 -4.83
C GLU A 135 4.10 11.93 -6.21
N ASN A 136 2.95 11.63 -6.81
CA ASN A 136 2.86 10.85 -8.05
C ASN A 136 2.43 11.68 -9.28
N ASN A 137 2.28 13.00 -9.16
CA ASN A 137 1.81 13.92 -10.20
C ASN A 137 0.42 13.54 -10.76
N ILE A 138 -0.51 13.15 -9.89
CA ILE A 138 -1.90 12.82 -10.22
C ILE A 138 -2.87 13.52 -9.27
N THR A 139 -4.15 13.60 -9.66
CA THR A 139 -5.17 14.20 -8.81
C THR A 139 -5.58 13.27 -7.66
N HIS A 140 -6.05 13.83 -6.56
CA HIS A 140 -6.60 13.06 -5.43
C HIS A 140 -7.74 12.11 -5.86
N ALA A 141 -8.58 12.54 -6.81
CA ALA A 141 -9.64 11.70 -7.37
C ALA A 141 -9.08 10.50 -8.13
N THR A 142 -7.94 10.66 -8.81
CA THR A 142 -7.24 9.56 -9.47
C THR A 142 -6.67 8.57 -8.45
N VAL A 143 -6.10 9.05 -7.32
CA VAL A 143 -5.64 8.20 -6.21
C VAL A 143 -6.78 7.33 -5.69
N GLN A 144 -7.97 7.92 -5.47
CA GLN A 144 -9.15 7.17 -5.03
C GLN A 144 -9.59 6.11 -6.06
N LYS A 145 -9.58 6.43 -7.36
CA LYS A 145 -9.85 5.44 -8.42
C LYS A 145 -8.85 4.28 -8.39
N TYR A 146 -7.57 4.57 -8.15
CA TYR A 146 -6.54 3.54 -8.04
C TYR A 146 -6.71 2.67 -6.79
N ALA A 147 -7.24 3.23 -5.69
CA ALA A 147 -7.62 2.45 -4.52
C ALA A 147 -8.76 1.45 -4.83
N TYR A 148 -9.77 1.85 -5.58
CA TYR A 148 -10.81 0.91 -6.05
C TYR A 148 -10.22 -0.19 -6.93
N PHE A 149 -9.33 0.18 -7.86
CA PHE A 149 -8.64 -0.77 -8.72
C PHE A 149 -7.81 -1.78 -7.91
N SER A 150 -7.05 -1.33 -6.90
CA SER A 150 -6.24 -2.22 -6.07
C SER A 150 -7.07 -3.20 -5.27
N ARG A 151 -8.20 -2.75 -4.69
CA ARG A 151 -9.12 -3.63 -3.94
C ARG A 151 -9.77 -4.67 -4.85
N ALA A 152 -10.22 -4.26 -6.03
CA ALA A 152 -10.79 -5.19 -7.00
C ALA A 152 -9.78 -6.27 -7.43
N LEU A 153 -8.51 -5.89 -7.67
CA LEU A 153 -7.45 -6.84 -7.98
C LEU A 153 -7.11 -7.77 -6.82
N ASP A 154 -7.14 -7.27 -5.59
CA ASP A 154 -6.90 -8.12 -4.42
C ASP A 154 -8.04 -9.15 -4.25
N HIS A 155 -9.30 -8.74 -4.46
CA HIS A 155 -10.44 -9.65 -4.42
C HIS A 155 -10.39 -10.71 -5.53
N ILE A 156 -10.00 -10.32 -6.75
CA ILE A 156 -9.76 -11.27 -7.85
C ILE A 156 -8.64 -12.25 -7.48
N ALA A 157 -7.59 -11.79 -6.81
CA ALA A 157 -6.46 -12.63 -6.43
C ALA A 157 -6.82 -13.72 -5.41
N GLU A 158 -7.84 -13.52 -4.59
CA GLU A 158 -8.36 -14.54 -3.66
C GLU A 158 -8.93 -15.76 -4.41
N GLN A 159 -9.53 -15.54 -5.57
CA GLN A 159 -10.14 -16.58 -6.38
C GLN A 159 -9.20 -17.07 -7.50
N CYS A 160 -8.43 -16.18 -8.11
CA CYS A 160 -7.57 -16.46 -9.25
C CYS A 160 -6.26 -15.64 -9.20
N PRO A 161 -5.23 -16.09 -8.45
CA PRO A 161 -3.95 -15.36 -8.31
C PRO A 161 -3.23 -15.11 -9.64
N GLU A 162 -3.35 -16.06 -10.59
CA GLU A 162 -2.71 -15.94 -11.90
C GLU A 162 -3.27 -14.76 -12.73
N LEU A 163 -4.56 -14.47 -12.57
CA LEU A 163 -5.21 -13.38 -13.29
C LEU A 163 -4.67 -12.03 -12.82
N LYS A 164 -4.45 -11.84 -11.52
CA LYS A 164 -3.81 -10.64 -10.98
C LYS A 164 -2.42 -10.43 -11.61
N THR A 165 -1.63 -11.49 -11.69
CA THR A 165 -0.28 -11.43 -12.29
C THR A 165 -0.34 -11.05 -13.77
N LYS A 166 -1.29 -11.61 -14.53
CA LYS A 166 -1.50 -11.28 -15.95
C LYS A 166 -1.91 -9.82 -16.14
N ILE A 167 -2.85 -9.31 -15.32
CA ILE A 167 -3.29 -7.91 -15.37
C ILE A 167 -2.13 -6.97 -15.06
N LEU A 168 -1.40 -7.20 -13.97
CA LEU A 168 -0.27 -6.36 -13.55
C LEU A 168 0.88 -6.37 -14.57
N SER A 169 1.06 -7.46 -15.33
CA SER A 169 2.06 -7.50 -16.41
C SER A 169 1.68 -6.69 -17.64
N GLY A 170 0.50 -6.09 -17.69
CA GLY A 170 -0.01 -5.30 -18.83
C GLY A 170 -0.40 -6.15 -20.06
N ARG A 171 -0.38 -7.49 -19.95
CA ARG A 171 -0.65 -8.39 -21.09
C ARG A 171 -2.13 -8.62 -21.38
N ASN A 172 -3.04 -8.08 -20.56
CA ASN A 172 -4.47 -8.35 -20.71
C ASN A 172 -5.35 -7.14 -20.35
N THR A 173 -5.22 -6.06 -21.12
CA THR A 173 -6.02 -4.84 -20.95
C THR A 173 -7.47 -5.02 -21.39
N ASP A 174 -7.77 -5.96 -22.29
CA ASP A 174 -9.11 -6.18 -22.84
C ASP A 174 -10.07 -6.86 -21.84
N PHE A 175 -9.55 -7.69 -20.96
CA PHE A 175 -10.33 -8.34 -19.91
C PHE A 175 -10.94 -7.32 -18.92
N LEU A 176 -10.17 -6.32 -18.50
CA LEU A 176 -10.65 -5.26 -17.59
C LEU A 176 -11.75 -4.39 -18.24
N ARG A 177 -11.69 -4.22 -19.56
CA ARG A 177 -12.71 -3.47 -20.33
C ARG A 177 -14.04 -4.21 -20.34
N ASN A 178 -14.04 -5.54 -20.41
CA ASN A 178 -15.23 -6.38 -20.41
C ASN A 178 -15.79 -6.62 -19.01
N TYR A 179 -14.94 -6.88 -18.02
CA TYR A 179 -15.33 -7.08 -16.62
C TYR A 179 -15.98 -5.84 -15.99
N ARG A 180 -15.57 -4.64 -16.42
CA ARG A 180 -16.19 -3.38 -15.99
C ARG A 180 -17.65 -3.25 -16.42
N LYS A 181 -18.06 -3.93 -17.50
CA LYS A 181 -19.45 -3.94 -17.97
C LYS A 181 -20.34 -4.88 -17.14
N GLU A 182 -19.78 -5.94 -16.59
CA GLU A 182 -20.53 -6.93 -15.80
C GLU A 182 -20.74 -6.52 -14.34
N LEU A 183 -19.82 -5.75 -13.75
CA LEU A 183 -19.92 -5.25 -12.36
C LEU A 183 -20.91 -4.08 -12.17
N PHE A 184 -21.38 -3.45 -13.25
CA PHE A 184 -22.33 -2.33 -13.20
C PHE A 184 -23.75 -2.71 -13.63
N VAL A 185 -24.11 -3.98 -13.64
CA VAL A 185 -25.46 -4.48 -13.98
C VAL A 185 -26.24 -4.91 -12.73
N TYR A 186 -25.91 -4.37 -11.56
CA TYR A 186 -26.80 -4.48 -10.39
C TYR A 186 -26.85 -3.14 -9.64
#